data_e6fc39bb2131bd82b4481cbb0d41d1bd
#
_entry.id   e6fc39bb2131bd82b4481cbb0d41d1bd
#
_cell.length_a   1.000
_cell.length_b   1.000
_cell.length_c   1.000
_cell.angle_alpha   90.00
_cell.angle_beta   90.00
_cell.angle_gamma   90.00
#
_symmetry.space_group_name_H-M   'P 1'
#
loop_
_entity.id
_entity.type
_entity.pdbx_description
1 polymer ?
#
loop_
_entity_poly.entity_id
_entity_poly.type
_entity_poly.pdbx_seq_one_letter_code
_entity_poly.pdbx_strand_id
1 'polypeptide(L)'
;MKTRTLLLSSLFAAAVAFAQSPAKTNTASASANFPPIGGIHAHVCGIHFYSGDMARQIIAEHYCSHLSDEVLQCVLYDSNKPGARLIGVEYIVSAKVFESLSPEEKKLWHSHNYEVKSGVLTAPGMADAAEKDLMKALIGTYGKTWHMWQVDRGDKLPLGIPQLMMAFTADGQAKANIIAERDKLYGSTAAKKMARADIADAKHDPGADGWQKGVAVQLDLKTVQATAQQLRRSE
;
A
#
# COMPACT_ATOMS: atom_id res chain seq x y z
N MET A 1 -38.78 69.18 -3.41
CA MET A 1 -37.78 68.42 -2.64
C MET A 1 -38.39 67.04 -2.34
N LYS A 2 -37.95 65.98 -3.02
CA LYS A 2 -38.42 64.61 -2.77
C LYS A 2 -37.22 63.79 -2.23
N THR A 3 -37.27 63.49 -0.98
CA THR A 3 -36.28 62.68 -0.25
C THR A 3 -36.47 61.21 -0.61
N ARG A 4 -35.44 60.56 -1.23
CA ARG A 4 -35.41 59.14 -1.47
C ARG A 4 -34.69 58.45 -0.32
N THR A 5 -35.41 57.61 0.39
CA THR A 5 -34.89 56.75 1.44
C THR A 5 -34.30 55.50 0.77
N LEU A 6 -32.99 55.26 0.90
CA LEU A 6 -32.33 54.01 0.53
C LEU A 6 -32.50 53.00 1.66
N LEU A 7 -33.17 51.89 1.36
CA LEU A 7 -33.19 50.69 2.20
C LEU A 7 -31.92 49.87 1.93
N LEU A 8 -31.03 49.79 2.89
CA LEU A 8 -29.91 48.83 2.91
C LEU A 8 -30.42 47.48 3.37
N SER A 9 -30.46 46.53 2.43
CA SER A 9 -30.71 45.12 2.77
C SER A 9 -29.41 44.47 3.23
N SER A 10 -29.27 44.22 4.52
CA SER A 10 -28.17 43.43 5.08
C SER A 10 -28.42 41.94 4.85
N LEU A 11 -27.64 41.31 3.96
CA LEU A 11 -27.55 39.85 3.85
C LEU A 11 -26.75 39.32 5.06
N PHE A 12 -27.44 38.67 5.98
CA PHE A 12 -26.81 37.85 7.01
C PHE A 12 -26.36 36.54 6.37
N ALA A 13 -25.07 36.40 6.11
CA ALA A 13 -24.47 35.09 5.80
C ALA A 13 -24.35 34.30 7.10
N ALA A 14 -25.20 33.31 7.31
CA ALA A 14 -25.07 32.38 8.42
C ALA A 14 -23.86 31.46 8.15
N ALA A 15 -22.75 31.75 8.82
CA ALA A 15 -21.63 30.83 8.88
C ALA A 15 -22.03 29.65 9.76
N VAL A 16 -22.22 28.47 9.12
CA VAL A 16 -22.36 27.21 9.84
C VAL A 16 -20.97 26.85 10.37
N ALA A 17 -20.71 27.21 11.61
CA ALA A 17 -19.53 26.75 12.33
C ALA A 17 -19.75 25.27 12.66
N PHE A 18 -19.02 24.39 11.97
CA PHE A 18 -18.84 23.02 12.44
C PHE A 18 -18.07 23.11 13.76
N ALA A 19 -18.77 22.99 14.86
CA ALA A 19 -18.17 22.82 16.17
C ALA A 19 -17.38 21.50 16.12
N GLN A 20 -16.07 21.61 16.03
CA GLN A 20 -15.19 20.48 16.28
C GLN A 20 -15.32 20.14 17.76
N SER A 21 -16.05 19.09 18.07
CA SER A 21 -15.99 18.50 19.41
C SER A 21 -14.53 18.17 19.72
N PRO A 22 -14.00 18.59 20.90
CA PRO A 22 -12.65 18.22 21.27
C PRO A 22 -12.55 16.69 21.22
N ALA A 23 -11.58 16.18 20.48
CA ALA A 23 -11.27 14.76 20.45
C ALA A 23 -11.09 14.34 21.91
N LYS A 24 -11.98 13.47 22.40
CA LYS A 24 -11.79 12.84 23.69
C LYS A 24 -10.49 12.07 23.58
N THR A 25 -9.45 12.56 24.25
CA THR A 25 -8.23 11.78 24.48
C THR A 25 -8.67 10.59 25.32
N ASN A 26 -8.92 9.47 24.68
CA ASN A 26 -9.03 8.19 25.36
C ASN A 26 -7.65 7.87 25.91
N THR A 27 -7.39 8.34 27.12
CA THR A 27 -6.33 7.81 27.95
C THR A 27 -6.71 6.42 28.37
N ALA A 28 -5.89 5.50 27.95
CA ALA A 28 -5.91 4.09 28.29
C ALA A 28 -7.01 3.30 27.67
N SER A 29 -6.75 2.92 26.61
CA SER A 29 -7.11 1.60 26.32
C SER A 29 -6.08 0.61 26.83
N ALA A 30 -6.41 -0.20 27.81
CA ALA A 30 -6.02 -1.58 27.73
C ALA A 30 -6.33 -2.01 26.30
N SER A 31 -5.35 -2.44 25.55
CA SER A 31 -5.45 -2.73 24.11
C SER A 31 -6.70 -3.59 23.89
N ALA A 32 -7.74 -2.96 23.33
CA ALA A 32 -8.91 -3.72 22.94
C ALA A 32 -8.39 -4.73 21.91
N ASN A 33 -8.39 -5.98 22.28
CA ASN A 33 -7.90 -7.06 21.43
C ASN A 33 -8.95 -7.30 20.37
N PHE A 34 -8.79 -6.61 19.24
CA PHE A 34 -9.57 -6.88 18.04
C PHE A 34 -8.89 -8.04 17.31
N PRO A 35 -9.42 -9.27 17.35
CA PRO A 35 -8.69 -10.46 16.91
C PRO A 35 -8.01 -10.35 15.55
N PRO A 36 -8.63 -9.79 14.48
CA PRO A 36 -7.92 -9.66 13.21
C PRO A 36 -6.74 -8.70 13.27
N ILE A 37 -6.86 -7.59 14.02
CA ILE A 37 -5.81 -6.58 14.15
C ILE A 37 -4.73 -7.07 15.12
N GLY A 38 -5.13 -7.74 16.20
CA GLY A 38 -4.22 -8.35 17.17
C GLY A 38 -3.34 -9.47 16.58
N GLY A 39 -3.70 -10.00 15.42
CA GLY A 39 -2.91 -10.96 14.66
C GLY A 39 -1.76 -10.35 13.85
N ILE A 40 -1.68 -9.04 13.74
CA ILE A 40 -0.58 -8.36 13.04
C ILE A 40 0.70 -8.54 13.89
N HIS A 41 1.74 -9.11 13.26
CA HIS A 41 2.99 -9.45 13.95
C HIS A 41 4.24 -9.09 13.14
N ALA A 42 4.09 -8.62 11.91
CA ALA A 42 5.21 -8.20 11.08
C ALA A 42 5.00 -6.77 10.55
N HIS A 43 6.08 -5.99 10.55
CA HIS A 43 6.15 -4.67 9.93
C HIS A 43 7.30 -4.67 8.92
N VAL A 44 6.99 -4.43 7.66
CA VAL A 44 7.98 -4.24 6.60
C VAL A 44 7.70 -2.95 5.82
N CYS A 45 8.76 -2.33 5.34
CA CYS A 45 8.68 -1.14 4.49
C CYS A 45 9.25 -1.44 3.12
N GLY A 46 8.48 -1.18 2.08
CA GLY A 46 8.85 -1.33 0.67
C GLY A 46 8.58 -0.07 -0.14
N ILE A 47 8.91 -0.12 -1.41
CA ILE A 47 8.60 0.95 -2.36
C ILE A 47 7.86 0.35 -3.54
N HIS A 48 6.66 0.81 -3.77
CA HIS A 48 5.84 0.40 -4.92
C HIS A 48 5.82 1.46 -6.02
N PHE A 49 5.52 1.04 -7.24
CA PHE A 49 5.15 1.93 -8.33
C PHE A 49 3.82 1.51 -8.95
N TYR A 50 3.14 2.44 -9.61
CA TYR A 50 1.82 2.20 -10.21
C TYR A 50 1.94 1.39 -11.51
N SER A 51 1.13 0.35 -11.67
CA SER A 51 1.08 -0.44 -12.90
C SER A 51 0.83 0.45 -14.12
N GLY A 52 1.77 0.43 -15.07
CA GLY A 52 1.77 1.29 -16.26
C GLY A 52 2.39 2.68 -16.05
N ASP A 53 2.81 3.04 -14.83
CA ASP A 53 3.48 4.32 -14.57
C ASP A 53 4.57 4.19 -13.49
N MET A 54 5.75 3.71 -13.91
CA MET A 54 6.90 3.56 -13.01
C MET A 54 7.41 4.92 -12.49
N ALA A 55 7.04 6.03 -13.10
CA ALA A 55 7.44 7.34 -12.62
C ALA A 55 6.71 7.74 -11.32
N ARG A 56 5.58 7.12 -11.02
CA ARG A 56 4.86 7.29 -9.75
C ARG A 56 5.28 6.21 -8.77
N GLN A 57 6.02 6.60 -7.74
CA GLN A 57 6.61 5.71 -6.75
C GLN A 57 6.23 6.17 -5.35
N ILE A 58 6.01 5.23 -4.43
CA ILE A 58 5.56 5.52 -3.08
C ILE A 58 6.19 4.54 -2.08
N ILE A 59 6.64 5.07 -0.94
CA ILE A 59 7.00 4.26 0.23
C ILE A 59 5.72 3.76 0.87
N ALA A 60 5.66 2.47 1.17
CA ALA A 60 4.52 1.83 1.80
C ALA A 60 4.96 1.05 3.05
N GLU A 61 4.25 1.28 4.14
CA GLU A 61 4.44 0.58 5.41
C GLU A 61 3.43 -0.55 5.50
N HIS A 62 3.92 -1.78 5.53
CA HIS A 62 3.11 -2.99 5.54
C HIS A 62 3.02 -3.56 6.94
N TYR A 63 1.82 -3.75 7.43
CA TYR A 63 1.54 -4.41 8.70
C TYR A 63 0.80 -5.72 8.42
N CYS A 64 1.48 -6.85 8.66
CA CYS A 64 1.10 -8.14 8.11
C CYS A 64 0.74 -9.16 9.19
N SER A 65 -0.18 -10.06 8.83
CA SER A 65 -0.54 -11.25 9.59
C SER A 65 -0.60 -12.47 8.68
N HIS A 66 -0.32 -13.67 9.24
CA HIS A 66 -0.50 -14.91 8.51
C HIS A 66 -1.98 -15.31 8.47
N LEU A 67 -2.47 -15.72 7.31
CA LEU A 67 -3.70 -16.49 7.14
C LEU A 67 -3.40 -18.00 7.21
N SER A 68 -2.23 -18.39 6.70
CA SER A 68 -1.71 -19.76 6.73
C SER A 68 -0.19 -19.71 6.54
N ASP A 69 0.47 -20.86 6.52
CA ASP A 69 1.91 -20.96 6.21
C ASP A 69 2.26 -20.50 4.77
N GLU A 70 1.26 -20.45 3.89
CA GLU A 70 1.43 -20.12 2.47
C GLU A 70 0.92 -18.71 2.11
N VAL A 71 0.21 -18.02 3.03
CA VAL A 71 -0.48 -16.76 2.72
C VAL A 71 -0.37 -15.76 3.86
N LEU A 72 0.16 -14.58 3.57
CA LEU A 72 0.07 -13.40 4.43
C LEU A 72 -0.93 -12.38 3.85
N GLN A 73 -1.46 -11.56 4.73
CA GLN A 73 -2.24 -10.38 4.38
C GLN A 73 -1.67 -9.16 5.11
N CYS A 74 -1.59 -8.04 4.41
CA CYS A 74 -1.05 -6.80 4.95
C CYS A 74 -2.01 -5.64 4.73
N VAL A 75 -2.11 -4.75 5.71
CA VAL A 75 -2.66 -3.40 5.56
C VAL A 75 -1.52 -2.43 5.36
N LEU A 76 -1.67 -1.49 4.42
CA LEU A 76 -0.62 -0.59 3.98
C LEU A 76 -0.93 0.84 4.40
N TYR A 77 0.08 1.51 4.96
CA TYR A 77 0.00 2.92 5.36
C TYR A 77 1.08 3.75 4.66
N ASP A 78 0.84 5.07 4.55
CA ASP A 78 1.78 6.03 3.97
C ASP A 78 2.88 6.48 4.93
N SER A 79 2.82 6.07 6.17
CA SER A 79 3.87 6.26 7.17
C SER A 79 3.68 5.32 8.36
N ASN A 80 4.71 5.22 9.21
CA ASN A 80 4.68 4.49 10.48
C ASN A 80 4.32 5.36 11.69
N LYS A 81 3.68 6.53 11.47
CA LYS A 81 3.35 7.49 12.52
C LYS A 81 1.87 7.43 12.90
N PRO A 82 1.51 7.84 14.13
CA PRO A 82 0.11 8.05 14.47
C PRO A 82 -0.57 9.00 13.47
N GLY A 83 -1.77 8.63 13.02
CA GLY A 83 -2.51 9.39 12.01
C GLY A 83 -2.12 9.09 10.57
N ALA A 84 -1.28 8.08 10.33
CA ALA A 84 -1.00 7.58 8.99
C ALA A 84 -2.28 7.17 8.26
N ARG A 85 -2.30 7.40 6.94
CA ARG A 85 -3.43 7.06 6.09
C ARG A 85 -3.33 5.61 5.65
N LEU A 86 -4.41 4.84 5.78
CA LEU A 86 -4.52 3.54 5.16
C LEU A 86 -4.59 3.72 3.65
N ILE A 87 -3.53 3.34 2.95
CA ILE A 87 -3.41 3.56 1.51
C ILE A 87 -3.76 2.33 0.68
N GLY A 88 -3.72 1.13 1.27
CA GLY A 88 -3.95 -0.07 0.49
C GLY A 88 -3.90 -1.37 1.28
N VAL A 89 -3.86 -2.45 0.51
CA VAL A 89 -3.70 -3.81 1.01
C VAL A 89 -2.75 -4.58 0.11
N GLU A 90 -2.08 -5.59 0.69
CA GLU A 90 -1.29 -6.55 -0.06
C GLU A 90 -1.54 -7.96 0.44
N TYR A 91 -1.66 -8.91 -0.50
CA TYR A 91 -1.61 -10.34 -0.24
C TYR A 91 -0.27 -10.88 -0.70
N ILE A 92 0.37 -11.67 0.14
CA ILE A 92 1.66 -12.29 -0.17
C ILE A 92 1.46 -13.80 -0.15
N VAL A 93 1.91 -14.48 -1.22
CA VAL A 93 1.77 -15.93 -1.33
C VAL A 93 3.12 -16.58 -1.60
N SER A 94 3.24 -17.86 -1.19
CA SER A 94 4.41 -18.67 -1.51
C SER A 94 4.51 -18.95 -3.01
N ALA A 95 5.71 -19.34 -3.47
CA ALA A 95 5.93 -19.78 -4.85
C ALA A 95 4.98 -20.91 -5.25
N LYS A 96 4.71 -21.85 -4.34
CA LYS A 96 3.81 -22.99 -4.58
C LYS A 96 2.37 -22.53 -4.89
N VAL A 97 1.84 -21.60 -4.12
CA VAL A 97 0.51 -21.01 -4.38
C VAL A 97 0.52 -20.23 -5.67
N PHE A 98 1.55 -19.38 -5.89
CA PHE A 98 1.67 -18.59 -7.09
C PHE A 98 1.75 -19.44 -8.36
N GLU A 99 2.53 -20.54 -8.37
CA GLU A 99 2.63 -21.47 -9.50
C GLU A 99 1.26 -22.03 -9.91
N SER A 100 0.33 -22.23 -8.97
CA SER A 100 -1.02 -22.74 -9.22
C SER A 100 -2.01 -21.73 -9.82
N LEU A 101 -1.66 -20.45 -9.85
CA LEU A 101 -2.54 -19.38 -10.35
C LEU A 101 -2.65 -19.43 -11.90
N SER A 102 -3.79 -18.98 -12.41
CA SER A 102 -3.97 -18.85 -13.86
C SER A 102 -3.02 -17.79 -14.44
N PRO A 103 -2.67 -17.87 -15.73
CA PRO A 103 -1.82 -16.87 -16.38
C PRO A 103 -2.36 -15.45 -16.28
N GLU A 104 -3.67 -15.27 -16.29
CA GLU A 104 -4.30 -13.94 -16.14
C GLU A 104 -4.16 -13.40 -14.72
N GLU A 105 -4.31 -14.25 -13.70
CA GLU A 105 -4.14 -13.87 -12.31
C GLU A 105 -2.67 -13.51 -12.01
N LYS A 106 -1.71 -14.28 -12.52
CA LYS A 106 -0.27 -14.05 -12.34
C LYS A 106 0.17 -12.64 -12.75
N LYS A 107 -0.47 -12.04 -13.75
CA LYS A 107 -0.18 -10.66 -14.21
C LYS A 107 -0.43 -9.58 -13.16
N LEU A 108 -1.20 -9.89 -12.11
CA LEU A 108 -1.52 -8.97 -11.02
C LEU A 108 -0.49 -9.00 -9.89
N TRP A 109 0.54 -9.83 -10.01
CA TRP A 109 1.49 -10.09 -8.94
C TRP A 109 2.89 -9.62 -9.32
N HIS A 110 3.64 -9.17 -8.33
CA HIS A 110 5.07 -8.86 -8.43
C HIS A 110 5.89 -9.83 -7.57
N SER A 111 7.16 -10.00 -7.90
CA SER A 111 8.10 -10.83 -7.15
C SER A 111 8.84 -10.00 -6.10
N HIS A 112 9.14 -10.60 -4.94
CA HIS A 112 9.94 -9.95 -3.90
C HIS A 112 11.45 -10.18 -4.05
N ASN A 113 11.90 -10.94 -5.06
CA ASN A 113 13.31 -11.31 -5.19
C ASN A 113 14.24 -10.08 -5.23
N TYR A 114 13.97 -9.12 -6.13
CA TYR A 114 14.77 -7.92 -6.23
C TYR A 114 14.66 -7.03 -4.98
N GLU A 115 13.47 -6.84 -4.44
CA GLU A 115 13.25 -5.98 -3.27
C GLU A 115 14.06 -6.45 -2.05
N VAL A 116 14.10 -7.76 -1.83
CA VAL A 116 14.94 -8.37 -0.79
C VAL A 116 16.43 -8.17 -1.09
N LYS A 117 16.88 -8.56 -2.29
CA LYS A 117 18.30 -8.54 -2.67
C LYS A 117 18.87 -7.13 -2.74
N SER A 118 18.11 -6.17 -3.25
CA SER A 118 18.52 -4.78 -3.36
C SER A 118 18.61 -4.05 -2.02
N GLY A 119 17.97 -4.57 -0.96
CA GLY A 119 17.84 -3.90 0.31
C GLY A 119 16.72 -2.84 0.36
N VAL A 120 15.92 -2.72 -0.68
CA VAL A 120 14.76 -1.80 -0.71
C VAL A 120 13.71 -2.23 0.31
N LEU A 121 13.35 -3.50 0.36
CA LEU A 121 12.49 -4.04 1.40
C LEU A 121 13.25 -4.11 2.74
N THR A 122 12.64 -3.65 3.83
CA THR A 122 13.25 -3.66 5.17
C THR A 122 12.20 -3.96 6.25
N ALA A 123 12.63 -4.49 7.39
CA ALA A 123 11.79 -4.72 8.57
C ALA A 123 12.20 -3.78 9.71
N PRO A 124 11.55 -2.61 9.83
CA PRO A 124 11.91 -1.60 10.82
C PRO A 124 11.84 -2.11 12.26
N GLY A 125 12.85 -1.77 13.06
CA GLY A 125 12.90 -2.14 14.47
C GLY A 125 13.31 -3.59 14.75
N MET A 126 13.55 -4.40 13.73
CA MET A 126 14.02 -5.77 13.86
C MET A 126 15.56 -5.81 13.95
N ALA A 127 16.09 -6.71 14.77
CA ALA A 127 17.53 -6.94 14.80
C ALA A 127 18.02 -7.53 13.47
N ASP A 128 19.24 -7.17 13.03
CA ASP A 128 19.78 -7.51 11.70
C ASP A 128 19.68 -9.01 11.34
N ALA A 129 19.99 -9.88 12.30
CA ALA A 129 19.91 -11.33 12.08
C ALA A 129 18.46 -11.80 11.82
N ALA A 130 17.51 -11.31 12.63
CA ALA A 130 16.10 -11.62 12.47
C ALA A 130 15.52 -11.00 11.20
N GLU A 131 15.92 -9.77 10.85
CA GLU A 131 15.55 -9.15 9.57
C GLU A 131 16.05 -10.01 8.39
N LYS A 132 17.30 -10.48 8.45
CA LYS A 132 17.89 -11.33 7.41
C LYS A 132 17.12 -12.64 7.25
N ASP A 133 16.69 -13.26 8.34
CA ASP A 133 15.91 -14.51 8.29
C ASP A 133 14.50 -14.27 7.73
N LEU A 134 13.86 -13.15 8.08
CA LEU A 134 12.61 -12.73 7.45
C LEU A 134 12.80 -12.51 5.94
N MET A 135 13.88 -11.85 5.52
CA MET A 135 14.17 -11.63 4.10
C MET A 135 14.39 -12.95 3.33
N LYS A 136 15.06 -13.95 3.94
CA LYS A 136 15.16 -15.28 3.35
C LYS A 136 13.80 -15.96 3.17
N ALA A 137 12.87 -15.73 4.09
CA ALA A 137 11.50 -16.26 3.95
C ALA A 137 10.70 -15.55 2.86
N LEU A 138 10.92 -14.25 2.67
CA LEU A 138 10.17 -13.44 1.70
C LEU A 138 10.68 -13.51 0.27
N ILE A 139 11.98 -13.79 0.05
CA ILE A 139 12.61 -13.68 -1.27
C ILE A 139 11.93 -14.50 -2.38
N GLY A 140 11.35 -15.64 -2.03
CA GLY A 140 10.66 -16.54 -2.99
C GLY A 140 9.16 -16.33 -3.05
N THR A 141 8.62 -15.29 -2.45
CA THR A 141 7.19 -15.01 -2.42
C THR A 141 6.77 -13.97 -3.46
N TYR A 142 5.46 -13.84 -3.65
CA TYR A 142 4.86 -12.93 -4.62
C TYR A 142 3.78 -12.08 -3.95
N GLY A 143 3.75 -10.78 -4.24
CA GLY A 143 2.80 -9.81 -3.71
C GLY A 143 1.74 -9.40 -4.74
N LYS A 144 0.48 -9.27 -4.30
CA LYS A 144 -0.58 -8.60 -5.05
C LYS A 144 -1.08 -7.40 -4.25
N THR A 145 -0.78 -6.22 -4.74
CA THR A 145 -0.94 -4.96 -4.01
C THR A 145 -1.89 -4.01 -4.71
N TRP A 146 -2.85 -3.49 -3.94
CA TRP A 146 -3.79 -2.47 -4.39
C TRP A 146 -3.71 -1.24 -3.51
N HIS A 147 -3.44 -0.06 -4.12
CA HIS A 147 -3.55 1.21 -3.43
C HIS A 147 -4.90 1.87 -3.73
N MET A 148 -5.62 2.21 -2.68
CA MET A 148 -6.95 2.82 -2.72
C MET A 148 -6.90 4.34 -2.48
N TRP A 149 -5.77 4.87 -2.01
CA TRP A 149 -5.56 6.30 -1.74
C TRP A 149 -4.27 6.77 -2.42
N GLN A 150 -4.40 7.66 -3.41
CA GLN A 150 -3.26 8.17 -4.21
C GLN A 150 -2.60 9.34 -3.48
N VAL A 151 -1.95 9.09 -2.36
CA VAL A 151 -1.30 10.10 -1.52
C VAL A 151 -0.13 10.80 -2.22
N ASP A 152 0.53 10.12 -3.16
CA ASP A 152 1.59 10.65 -4.00
C ASP A 152 1.15 11.83 -4.87
N ARG A 153 -0.13 11.93 -5.23
CA ARG A 153 -0.73 13.07 -5.92
C ARG A 153 -1.15 14.19 -4.98
N GLY A 154 -1.03 13.99 -3.65
CA GLY A 154 -1.52 14.91 -2.65
C GLY A 154 -3.03 14.82 -2.37
N ASP A 155 -3.69 13.73 -2.79
CA ASP A 155 -5.11 13.51 -2.57
C ASP A 155 -5.43 13.55 -1.07
N LYS A 156 -6.42 14.37 -0.69
CA LYS A 156 -6.85 14.53 0.70
C LYS A 156 -7.88 13.50 1.16
N LEU A 157 -8.45 12.77 0.22
CA LEU A 157 -9.44 11.71 0.40
C LEU A 157 -9.07 10.52 -0.49
N PRO A 158 -9.52 9.31 -0.20
CA PRO A 158 -9.30 8.13 -1.05
C PRO A 158 -10.23 8.19 -2.28
N LEU A 159 -9.85 9.02 -3.25
CA LEU A 159 -10.65 9.28 -4.45
C LEU A 159 -10.32 8.31 -5.59
N GLY A 160 -11.34 8.02 -6.40
CA GLY A 160 -11.21 7.22 -7.61
C GLY A 160 -11.23 5.72 -7.33
N ILE A 161 -10.64 4.96 -8.24
CA ILE A 161 -10.57 3.49 -8.19
C ILE A 161 -9.24 3.01 -7.59
N PRO A 162 -9.20 1.80 -7.02
CA PRO A 162 -7.95 1.18 -6.62
C PRO A 162 -6.98 1.07 -7.80
N GLN A 163 -5.70 1.22 -7.52
CA GLN A 163 -4.63 1.08 -8.50
C GLN A 163 -3.77 -0.13 -8.16
N LEU A 164 -3.49 -0.95 -9.16
CA LEU A 164 -2.55 -2.06 -9.02
C LEU A 164 -1.14 -1.51 -8.87
N MET A 165 -0.41 -2.03 -7.89
CA MET A 165 0.97 -1.64 -7.62
C MET A 165 1.92 -2.76 -8.00
N MET A 166 3.12 -2.37 -8.45
CA MET A 166 4.20 -3.27 -8.81
C MET A 166 5.46 -2.93 -8.01
N ALA A 167 6.37 -3.90 -7.94
CA ALA A 167 7.69 -3.73 -7.35
C ALA A 167 8.79 -3.65 -8.42
N PHE A 168 9.96 -3.16 -8.03
CA PHE A 168 11.14 -3.09 -8.90
C PHE A 168 11.80 -4.46 -9.07
N THR A 169 12.50 -4.61 -10.19
CA THR A 169 13.17 -5.87 -10.56
C THR A 169 14.64 -5.66 -10.94
N ALA A 170 15.10 -4.41 -11.00
CA ALA A 170 16.47 -4.07 -11.35
C ALA A 170 16.93 -2.74 -10.74
N ASP A 171 18.24 -2.60 -10.59
CA ASP A 171 18.88 -1.33 -10.18
C ASP A 171 18.52 -0.20 -11.17
N GLY A 172 18.38 1.01 -10.65
CA GLY A 172 18.06 2.22 -11.44
C GLY A 172 16.58 2.46 -11.72
N GLN A 173 15.68 1.53 -11.38
CA GLN A 173 14.23 1.73 -11.55
C GLN A 173 13.64 2.60 -10.43
N ALA A 174 14.10 2.43 -9.20
CA ALA A 174 13.72 3.31 -8.10
C ALA A 174 14.42 4.68 -8.24
N LYS A 175 13.67 5.75 -8.04
CA LYS A 175 14.22 7.12 -8.06
C LYS A 175 15.15 7.33 -6.87
N ALA A 176 16.26 8.02 -7.09
CA ALA A 176 17.26 8.28 -6.05
C ALA A 176 16.69 9.06 -4.85
N ASN A 177 15.75 9.97 -5.08
CA ASN A 177 15.14 10.73 -4.00
C ASN A 177 14.24 9.87 -3.08
N ILE A 178 13.48 8.91 -3.62
CA ILE A 178 12.63 8.02 -2.80
C ILE A 178 13.48 7.01 -2.03
N ILE A 179 14.58 6.52 -2.63
CA ILE A 179 15.58 5.71 -1.91
C ILE A 179 16.17 6.51 -0.75
N ALA A 180 16.59 7.76 -1.00
CA ALA A 180 17.16 8.61 0.03
C ALA A 180 16.16 8.94 1.16
N GLU A 181 14.87 9.10 0.83
CA GLU A 181 13.80 9.29 1.82
C GLU A 181 13.63 8.03 2.69
N ARG A 182 13.54 6.87 2.08
CA ARG A 182 13.45 5.58 2.77
C ARG A 182 14.70 5.32 3.63
N ASP A 183 15.90 5.65 3.13
CA ASP A 183 17.16 5.47 3.85
C ASP A 183 17.27 6.35 5.10
N LYS A 184 16.70 7.55 5.08
CA LYS A 184 16.57 8.41 6.28
C LYS A 184 15.69 7.79 7.36
N LEU A 185 14.70 6.98 6.97
CA LEU A 185 13.79 6.34 7.91
C LEU A 185 14.40 5.07 8.52
N TYR A 186 15.09 4.25 7.72
CA TYR A 186 15.39 2.86 8.09
C TYR A 186 16.83 2.41 7.74
N GLY A 187 17.71 3.35 7.47
CA GLY A 187 19.11 3.06 7.16
C GLY A 187 19.36 2.69 5.70
N SER A 188 20.62 2.61 5.36
CA SER A 188 21.11 2.55 3.98
C SER A 188 20.66 1.30 3.22
N THR A 189 19.96 1.50 2.10
CA THR A 189 19.64 0.46 1.11
C THR A 189 20.89 -0.25 0.63
N ALA A 190 21.97 0.50 0.32
CA ALA A 190 23.23 -0.08 -0.14
C ALA A 190 23.89 -0.98 0.91
N ALA A 191 23.86 -0.58 2.18
CA ALA A 191 24.40 -1.42 3.26
C ALA A 191 23.58 -2.72 3.41
N LYS A 192 22.26 -2.63 3.34
CA LYS A 192 21.38 -3.81 3.38
C LYS A 192 21.61 -4.74 2.18
N LYS A 193 21.81 -4.19 0.98
CA LYS A 193 22.16 -4.95 -0.22
C LYS A 193 23.45 -5.76 0.01
N MET A 194 24.49 -5.13 0.55
CA MET A 194 25.75 -5.82 0.88
C MET A 194 25.56 -6.91 1.93
N ALA A 195 24.83 -6.62 3.02
CA ALA A 195 24.57 -7.58 4.09
C ALA A 195 23.75 -8.82 3.65
N ARG A 196 23.06 -8.72 2.51
CA ARG A 196 22.20 -9.78 1.93
C ARG A 196 22.82 -10.45 0.71
N ALA A 197 24.08 -10.17 0.38
CA ALA A 197 24.75 -10.72 -0.81
C ALA A 197 24.79 -12.25 -0.82
N ASP A 198 24.84 -12.88 0.35
CA ASP A 198 24.83 -14.34 0.54
C ASP A 198 23.42 -14.99 0.51
N ILE A 199 22.33 -14.22 0.50
CA ILE A 199 21.01 -14.77 0.28
C ILE A 199 20.92 -15.23 -1.18
N ALA A 200 20.63 -16.51 -1.40
CA ALA A 200 20.46 -17.04 -2.75
C ALA A 200 19.26 -16.41 -3.45
N ASP A 201 19.38 -16.19 -4.75
CA ASP A 201 18.26 -15.75 -5.56
C ASP A 201 17.15 -16.82 -5.58
N ALA A 202 15.90 -16.37 -5.46
CA ALA A 202 14.77 -17.27 -5.63
C ALA A 202 14.51 -17.53 -7.12
N LYS A 203 13.98 -18.72 -7.42
CA LYS A 203 13.49 -19.03 -8.78
C LYS A 203 12.36 -18.06 -9.12
N HIS A 204 12.53 -17.31 -10.20
CA HIS A 204 11.51 -16.41 -10.71
C HIS A 204 10.54 -17.14 -11.63
N ASP A 205 9.22 -17.03 -11.35
CA ASP A 205 8.18 -17.48 -12.27
C ASP A 205 7.90 -16.37 -13.30
N PRO A 206 8.03 -16.64 -14.61
CA PRO A 206 7.87 -15.62 -15.65
C PRO A 206 6.46 -15.06 -15.79
N GLY A 207 5.47 -15.58 -15.06
CA GLY A 207 4.11 -15.05 -14.99
C GLY A 207 3.98 -13.82 -14.14
N ALA A 208 4.90 -13.61 -13.16
CA ALA A 208 4.97 -12.39 -12.37
C ALA A 208 5.61 -11.23 -13.15
N ASP A 209 5.50 -10.03 -12.59
CA ASP A 209 6.14 -8.82 -13.13
C ASP A 209 5.84 -8.59 -14.61
N GLY A 210 4.58 -8.81 -15.02
CA GLY A 210 4.13 -8.71 -16.42
C GLY A 210 4.47 -7.39 -17.09
N TRP A 211 4.63 -6.33 -16.31
CA TRP A 211 5.03 -5.00 -16.75
C TRP A 211 6.41 -4.98 -17.46
N GLN A 212 7.34 -5.86 -17.11
CA GLN A 212 8.62 -6.00 -17.81
C GLN A 212 8.46 -6.43 -19.28
N LYS A 213 7.33 -7.04 -19.60
CA LYS A 213 6.95 -7.47 -20.96
C LYS A 213 6.00 -6.49 -21.64
N GLY A 214 5.88 -5.27 -21.09
CA GLY A 214 4.98 -4.23 -21.62
C GLY A 214 3.50 -4.42 -21.23
N VAL A 215 3.19 -5.28 -20.26
CA VAL A 215 1.82 -5.50 -19.80
C VAL A 215 1.54 -4.62 -18.59
N ALA A 216 0.66 -3.63 -18.76
CA ALA A 216 0.09 -2.86 -17.65
C ALA A 216 -1.35 -3.32 -17.40
N VAL A 217 -1.66 -3.59 -16.14
CA VAL A 217 -3.04 -3.89 -15.72
C VAL A 217 -3.58 -2.70 -14.95
N GLN A 218 -4.71 -2.18 -15.42
CA GLN A 218 -5.41 -1.06 -14.80
C GLN A 218 -6.90 -1.41 -14.68
N LEU A 219 -7.55 -0.90 -13.65
CA LEU A 219 -9.00 -1.02 -13.50
C LEU A 219 -9.69 0.10 -14.28
N ASP A 220 -10.89 -0.19 -14.75
CA ASP A 220 -11.79 0.82 -15.32
C ASP A 220 -13.19 0.69 -14.68
N LEU A 221 -13.87 1.83 -14.50
CA LEU A 221 -15.21 1.87 -13.95
C LEU A 221 -16.22 1.70 -15.07
N LYS A 222 -17.03 0.64 -14.98
CA LYS A 222 -18.14 0.40 -15.88
C LYS A 222 -19.47 0.55 -15.16
N THR A 223 -20.26 1.54 -15.54
CA THR A 223 -21.65 1.65 -15.08
C THR A 223 -22.50 0.58 -15.77
N VAL A 224 -23.22 -0.19 -14.99
CA VAL A 224 -24.17 -1.19 -15.48
C VAL A 224 -25.57 -0.89 -14.94
N GLN A 225 -26.61 -1.17 -15.75
CA GLN A 225 -27.99 -1.08 -15.30
C GLN A 225 -28.30 -2.29 -14.41
N ALA A 226 -28.69 -2.05 -13.17
CA ALA A 226 -29.16 -3.11 -12.30
C ALA A 226 -30.62 -3.43 -12.65
N THR A 227 -30.94 -4.71 -12.82
CA THR A 227 -32.31 -5.17 -13.04
C THR A 227 -33.11 -5.12 -11.74
N ALA A 228 -34.45 -5.02 -11.83
CA ALA A 228 -35.31 -5.07 -10.66
C ALA A 228 -35.12 -6.34 -9.82
N GLN A 229 -34.78 -7.47 -10.45
CA GLN A 229 -34.46 -8.73 -9.77
C GLN A 229 -33.17 -8.64 -8.93
N GLN A 230 -32.14 -7.97 -9.44
CA GLN A 230 -30.88 -7.76 -8.71
C GLN A 230 -31.02 -6.79 -7.54
N LEU A 231 -32.02 -5.90 -7.57
CA LEU A 231 -32.28 -4.92 -6.53
C LEU A 231 -33.26 -5.41 -5.47
N ARG A 232 -34.01 -6.53 -5.70
CA ARG A 232 -34.89 -7.12 -4.70
C ARG A 232 -34.04 -7.86 -3.66
N ARG A 233 -34.34 -7.58 -2.38
CA ARG A 233 -33.83 -8.44 -1.29
C ARG A 233 -34.50 -9.81 -1.45
N SER A 234 -33.74 -10.89 -1.30
CA SER A 234 -34.28 -12.20 -1.01
C SER A 234 -35.04 -12.10 0.31
N GLU A 235 -36.35 -12.25 0.28
CA GLU A 235 -37.17 -12.41 1.48
C GLU A 235 -36.81 -13.69 2.21
#